data_1382db962a5b0c9d562aaee003b46b8e
#
_entry.id   1382db962a5b0c9d562aaee003b46b8e
#
_cell.length_a   1.000
_cell.length_b   1.000
_cell.length_c   1.000
_cell.angle_alpha   90.00
_cell.angle_beta   90.00
_cell.angle_gamma   90.00
#
_symmetry.space_group_name_H-M   'P 1'
#
loop_
_entity.id
_entity.type
_entity.pdbx_description
1 polymer ?
#
loop_
_entity_poly.entity_id
_entity_poly.type
_entity_poly.pdbx_seq_one_letter_code
_entity_poly.pdbx_strand_id
1 'polypeptide(L)'
;MAASNQSNYIDNLVRSPGGFNTTYDPSSPGSAGFVGPMQPSFAEGLAEGLQTLGPIMAIFGAANSAIGTFYQAKSAQNQLKSQALNQQFQSEMSAINAKSAEFSAQQSMLSSAKQIGRYTMGAGQAKSSAKASMAARGIQGGIGSAAEVIGSMDLIKEIDRMTMSANSVRQAESIRNQAMNYRNQSIMSGLSADNLNTTAGTISPYMGMSTSLLTSAASIGQNWARNNRIDQLIAANSSVRS
;
A
#
# COMPACT_ATOMS: atom_id res chain seq x y z
N MET A 1 25.20 34.92 -0.32
CA MET A 1 25.75 34.23 0.84
C MET A 1 24.57 33.75 1.70
N ALA A 2 24.01 32.56 1.45
CA ALA A 2 23.13 31.81 2.38
C ALA A 2 22.76 30.48 1.70
N ALA A 3 23.68 29.52 1.67
CA ALA A 3 23.39 28.16 1.21
C ALA A 3 24.35 27.18 1.92
N SER A 4 24.25 27.07 3.25
CA SER A 4 25.08 26.12 4.00
C SER A 4 24.42 25.56 5.27
N ASN A 5 23.08 25.53 5.37
CA ASN A 5 22.45 25.08 6.62
C ASN A 5 21.44 23.93 6.49
N GLN A 6 21.38 23.25 5.34
CA GLN A 6 20.51 22.06 5.18
C GLN A 6 21.25 20.73 5.21
N SER A 7 22.58 20.72 5.14
CA SER A 7 23.37 19.47 5.17
C SER A 7 23.50 18.88 6.59
N ASN A 8 23.39 19.70 7.64
CA ASN A 8 23.63 19.25 9.01
C ASN A 8 22.39 18.62 9.71
N TYR A 9 21.20 18.64 9.07
CA TYR A 9 20.00 18.07 9.68
C TYR A 9 19.83 16.56 9.37
N ILE A 10 20.43 16.10 8.28
CA ILE A 10 20.33 14.68 7.86
C ILE A 10 21.39 13.82 8.59
N ASP A 11 22.57 14.37 8.92
CA ASP A 11 23.63 13.62 9.61
C ASP A 11 23.33 13.31 11.08
N ASN A 12 22.45 14.05 11.74
CA ASN A 12 22.08 13.80 13.13
C ASN A 12 20.99 12.74 13.33
N LEU A 13 20.32 12.30 12.27
CA LEU A 13 19.30 11.24 12.31
C LEU A 13 19.89 9.82 12.18
N VAL A 14 21.17 9.71 11.79
CA VAL A 14 21.83 8.41 11.56
C VAL A 14 22.68 7.96 12.78
N ARG A 15 22.85 8.83 13.77
CA ARG A 15 23.64 8.50 14.99
C ARG A 15 22.78 8.46 16.25
N SER A 16 21.83 7.53 16.32
CA SER A 16 21.28 7.09 17.61
C SER A 16 22.12 5.90 18.12
N PRO A 17 22.72 6.00 19.31
CA PRO A 17 23.41 4.87 19.95
C PRO A 17 22.36 3.99 20.64
N GLY A 18 21.71 3.16 19.88
CA GLY A 18 20.70 2.19 20.29
C GLY A 18 20.45 1.24 19.11
N GLY A 19 21.53 0.80 18.46
CA GLY A 19 21.44 -0.10 17.33
C GLY A 19 20.85 -1.44 17.74
N PHE A 20 19.57 -1.64 17.44
CA PHE A 20 19.05 -2.97 17.24
C PHE A 20 19.69 -3.50 15.95
N ASN A 21 20.78 -4.24 16.13
CA ASN A 21 21.44 -4.98 15.08
C ASN A 21 20.56 -6.17 14.71
N THR A 22 19.53 -5.93 13.88
CA THR A 22 18.77 -6.99 13.23
C THR A 22 19.52 -7.41 11.98
N THR A 23 20.64 -8.05 12.12
CA THR A 23 21.19 -8.88 11.07
C THR A 23 20.27 -10.10 11.01
N TYR A 24 19.29 -10.07 10.11
CA TYR A 24 18.47 -11.22 9.77
C TYR A 24 19.38 -12.24 9.08
N ASP A 25 19.74 -13.28 9.79
CA ASP A 25 20.42 -14.46 9.24
C ASP A 25 19.34 -15.45 8.77
N PRO A 26 19.12 -15.60 7.45
CA PRO A 26 18.10 -16.48 6.91
C PRO A 26 18.44 -17.98 7.07
N SER A 27 19.63 -18.32 7.58
CA SER A 27 20.07 -19.69 7.79
C SER A 27 19.83 -20.21 9.21
N SER A 28 19.33 -19.37 10.12
CA SER A 28 18.98 -19.80 11.47
C SER A 28 17.55 -20.38 11.45
N PRO A 29 17.39 -21.70 11.61
CA PRO A 29 16.04 -22.28 11.77
C PRO A 29 15.46 -21.68 13.05
N GLY A 30 14.34 -20.97 12.90
CA GLY A 30 13.67 -20.30 13.99
C GLY A 30 13.50 -21.25 15.17
N SER A 31 14.10 -20.95 16.28
CA SER A 31 13.87 -21.63 17.54
C SER A 31 12.45 -21.35 17.99
N ALA A 32 11.54 -22.16 17.45
CA ALA A 32 10.23 -22.36 17.99
C ALA A 32 10.42 -23.06 19.36
N GLY A 33 9.97 -22.40 20.41
CA GLY A 33 9.63 -23.07 21.64
C GLY A 33 10.82 -23.37 22.54
N PHE A 34 10.83 -22.66 23.61
CA PHE A 34 11.50 -23.04 24.84
C PHE A 34 10.90 -24.36 25.35
N VAL A 35 11.36 -25.47 24.77
CA VAL A 35 11.19 -26.79 25.35
C VAL A 35 12.56 -27.13 25.91
N GLY A 36 12.85 -26.61 27.09
CA GLY A 36 13.94 -27.14 27.89
C GLY A 36 13.68 -28.62 28.13
N PRO A 37 14.69 -29.50 28.04
CA PRO A 37 14.52 -30.90 28.40
C PRO A 37 14.07 -30.96 29.84
N MET A 38 12.81 -31.37 30.09
CA MET A 38 12.38 -31.79 31.40
C MET A 38 13.27 -32.92 31.84
N GLN A 39 14.02 -32.69 32.92
CA GLN A 39 14.89 -33.71 33.53
C GLN A 39 14.04 -34.95 33.90
N PRO A 40 14.48 -36.16 33.56
CA PRO A 40 13.72 -37.39 33.78
C PRO A 40 13.51 -37.76 35.25
N SER A 41 14.08 -37.02 36.21
CA SER A 41 13.93 -37.28 37.65
C SER A 41 12.56 -36.90 38.23
N PHE A 42 11.69 -36.22 37.49
CA PHE A 42 10.31 -35.94 37.92
C PHE A 42 9.30 -37.03 37.50
N ALA A 43 9.69 -37.94 36.63
CA ALA A 43 8.79 -38.91 36.03
C ALA A 43 8.54 -40.15 36.93
N GLU A 44 9.46 -40.50 37.80
CA GLU A 44 9.32 -41.72 38.63
C GLU A 44 8.48 -41.55 39.90
N GLY A 45 8.27 -40.30 40.38
CA GLY A 45 7.43 -40.04 41.56
C GLY A 45 5.95 -39.79 41.23
N LEU A 46 5.58 -39.70 39.96
CA LEU A 46 4.23 -39.31 39.52
C LEU A 46 3.40 -40.46 38.95
N ALA A 47 3.95 -41.68 38.87
CA ALA A 47 3.21 -42.82 38.24
C ALA A 47 1.99 -43.27 39.07
N GLU A 48 1.97 -43.09 40.36
CA GLU A 48 0.82 -43.42 41.21
C GLU A 48 -0.21 -42.30 41.39
N GLY A 49 0.21 -41.02 41.12
CA GLY A 49 -0.66 -39.85 41.16
C GLY A 49 -1.30 -39.48 39.81
N LEU A 50 -0.91 -40.10 38.69
CA LEU A 50 -1.25 -39.71 37.34
C LEU A 50 -2.71 -40.04 36.93
N GLN A 51 -3.42 -40.91 37.64
CA GLN A 51 -4.81 -41.16 37.33
C GLN A 51 -5.74 -39.99 37.68
N THR A 52 -5.35 -39.14 38.64
CA THR A 52 -6.10 -37.92 39.02
C THR A 52 -5.62 -36.64 38.28
N LEU A 53 -4.42 -36.68 37.69
CA LEU A 53 -3.84 -35.49 36.98
C LEU A 53 -4.22 -35.37 35.49
N GLY A 54 -4.79 -36.43 34.88
CA GLY A 54 -5.23 -36.42 33.50
C GLY A 54 -6.17 -35.25 33.14
N PRO A 55 -7.24 -35.01 33.96
CA PRO A 55 -8.11 -33.85 33.73
C PRO A 55 -7.44 -32.50 33.89
N ILE A 56 -6.50 -32.37 34.83
CA ILE A 56 -5.78 -31.13 35.10
C ILE A 56 -4.85 -30.81 33.93
N MET A 57 -4.09 -31.78 33.41
CA MET A 57 -3.23 -31.60 32.24
C MET A 57 -4.05 -31.28 30.97
N ALA A 58 -5.22 -31.83 30.81
CA ALA A 58 -6.12 -31.51 29.70
C ALA A 58 -6.61 -30.04 29.77
N ILE A 59 -6.88 -29.52 30.98
CA ILE A 59 -7.28 -28.13 31.21
C ILE A 59 -6.13 -27.21 30.89
N PHE A 60 -4.90 -27.50 31.30
CA PHE A 60 -3.69 -26.71 30.95
C PHE A 60 -3.40 -26.72 29.45
N GLY A 61 -3.57 -27.86 28.77
CA GLY A 61 -3.43 -27.98 27.34
C GLY A 61 -4.48 -27.13 26.59
N ALA A 62 -5.73 -27.15 27.08
CA ALA A 62 -6.83 -26.34 26.54
C ALA A 62 -6.56 -24.83 26.70
N ALA A 63 -6.12 -24.40 27.88
CA ALA A 63 -5.78 -22.99 28.12
C ALA A 63 -4.62 -22.52 27.23
N ASN A 64 -3.60 -23.34 27.06
CA ASN A 64 -2.44 -23.01 26.23
C ASN A 64 -2.80 -22.92 24.75
N SER A 65 -3.65 -23.82 24.24
CA SER A 65 -4.17 -23.76 22.87
C SER A 65 -5.06 -22.53 22.63
N ALA A 66 -5.89 -22.14 23.59
CA ALA A 66 -6.73 -20.95 23.52
C ALA A 66 -5.91 -19.66 23.49
N ILE A 67 -4.86 -19.59 24.29
CA ILE A 67 -3.91 -18.46 24.26
C ILE A 67 -3.17 -18.42 22.91
N GLY A 68 -2.73 -19.55 22.39
CA GLY A 68 -2.07 -19.65 21.09
C GLY A 68 -2.96 -19.14 19.94
N THR A 69 -4.22 -19.57 19.89
CA THR A 69 -5.18 -19.09 18.86
C THR A 69 -5.50 -17.61 18.99
N PHE A 70 -5.57 -17.07 20.21
CA PHE A 70 -5.73 -15.64 20.45
C PHE A 70 -4.58 -14.82 19.85
N TYR A 71 -3.33 -15.19 20.17
CA TYR A 71 -2.15 -14.47 19.65
C TYR A 71 -2.02 -14.62 18.14
N GLN A 72 -2.34 -15.76 17.56
CA GLN A 72 -2.34 -15.99 16.13
C GLN A 72 -3.36 -15.09 15.43
N ALA A 73 -4.60 -15.04 15.92
CA ALA A 73 -5.63 -14.17 15.39
C ALA A 73 -5.25 -12.68 15.53
N LYS A 74 -4.67 -12.30 16.66
CA LYS A 74 -4.19 -10.93 16.89
C LYS A 74 -3.05 -10.54 15.95
N SER A 75 -2.12 -11.46 15.70
CA SER A 75 -1.03 -11.26 14.74
C SER A 75 -1.56 -11.09 13.32
N ALA A 76 -2.48 -11.97 12.88
CA ALA A 76 -3.13 -11.87 11.58
C ALA A 76 -3.88 -10.53 11.41
N GLN A 77 -4.62 -10.09 12.43
CA GLN A 77 -5.30 -8.80 12.44
C GLN A 77 -4.31 -7.63 12.27
N ASN A 78 -3.20 -7.65 13.02
CA ASN A 78 -2.18 -6.60 12.93
C ASN A 78 -1.49 -6.60 11.56
N GLN A 79 -1.24 -7.77 10.97
CA GLN A 79 -0.64 -7.90 9.64
C GLN A 79 -1.55 -7.30 8.57
N LEU A 80 -2.86 -7.59 8.62
CA LEU A 80 -3.83 -7.01 7.68
C LEU A 80 -3.94 -5.50 7.84
N LYS A 81 -3.94 -4.98 9.07
CA LYS A 81 -3.93 -3.53 9.32
C LYS A 81 -2.67 -2.86 8.79
N SER A 82 -1.51 -3.48 8.95
CA SER A 82 -0.25 -2.96 8.38
C SER A 82 -0.28 -2.94 6.85
N GLN A 83 -0.82 -3.98 6.21
CA GLN A 83 -1.03 -4.00 4.76
C GLN A 83 -2.03 -2.93 4.31
N ALA A 84 -3.13 -2.74 5.05
CA ALA A 84 -4.11 -1.68 4.77
C ALA A 84 -3.48 -0.29 4.81
N LEU A 85 -2.66 0.01 5.82
CA LEU A 85 -1.93 1.27 5.92
C LEU A 85 -0.97 1.48 4.75
N ASN A 86 -0.27 0.44 4.29
CA ASN A 86 0.59 0.51 3.11
C ASN A 86 -0.21 0.83 1.84
N GLN A 87 -1.38 0.20 1.66
CA GLN A 87 -2.27 0.48 0.54
C GLN A 87 -2.85 1.89 0.60
N GLN A 88 -3.21 2.36 1.79
CA GLN A 88 -3.67 3.73 2.00
C GLN A 88 -2.58 4.74 1.64
N PHE A 89 -1.34 4.52 2.08
CA PHE A 89 -0.21 5.36 1.72
C PHE A 89 0.02 5.40 0.20
N GLN A 90 -0.05 4.25 -0.48
CA GLN A 90 0.05 4.18 -1.95
C GLN A 90 -1.10 4.94 -2.63
N SER A 91 -2.31 4.86 -2.08
CA SER A 91 -3.48 5.61 -2.56
C SER A 91 -3.22 7.12 -2.47
N GLU A 92 -2.77 7.62 -1.32
CA GLU A 92 -2.48 9.03 -1.10
C GLU A 92 -1.34 9.54 -2.00
N MET A 93 -0.25 8.76 -2.13
CA MET A 93 0.85 9.09 -3.04
C MET A 93 0.41 9.16 -4.50
N SER A 94 -0.43 8.22 -4.94
CA SER A 94 -0.99 8.23 -6.29
C SER A 94 -1.92 9.43 -6.51
N ALA A 95 -2.71 9.82 -5.50
CA ALA A 95 -3.54 11.03 -5.54
C ALA A 95 -2.70 12.31 -5.67
N ILE A 96 -1.57 12.40 -4.96
CA ILE A 96 -0.62 13.51 -5.06
C ILE A 96 0.00 13.54 -6.46
N ASN A 97 0.41 12.40 -7.00
CA ASN A 97 0.97 12.30 -8.35
C ASN A 97 -0.07 12.71 -9.42
N ALA A 98 -1.33 12.35 -9.24
CA ALA A 98 -2.41 12.79 -10.12
C ALA A 98 -2.56 14.32 -10.14
N LYS A 99 -2.57 14.95 -8.95
CA LYS A 99 -2.63 16.42 -8.84
C LYS A 99 -1.41 17.11 -9.45
N SER A 100 -0.22 16.55 -9.23
CA SER A 100 1.03 17.05 -9.82
C SER A 100 1.01 16.98 -11.35
N ALA A 101 0.50 15.88 -11.93
CA ALA A 101 0.34 15.73 -13.36
C ALA A 101 -0.71 16.70 -13.92
N GLU A 102 -1.84 16.93 -13.25
CA GLU A 102 -2.83 17.94 -13.64
C GLU A 102 -2.22 19.36 -13.65
N PHE A 103 -1.45 19.69 -12.62
CA PHE A 103 -0.73 20.97 -12.57
C PHE A 103 0.29 21.11 -13.72
N SER A 104 1.03 20.05 -14.02
CA SER A 104 1.96 20.01 -15.15
C SER A 104 1.26 20.21 -16.50
N ALA A 105 0.06 19.64 -16.68
CA ALA A 105 -0.75 19.86 -17.87
C ALA A 105 -1.16 21.33 -18.03
N GLN A 106 -1.59 21.98 -16.94
CA GLN A 106 -1.94 23.40 -16.94
C GLN A 106 -0.71 24.27 -17.25
N GLN A 107 0.42 23.97 -16.65
CA GLN A 107 1.67 24.70 -16.91
C GLN A 107 2.14 24.54 -18.36
N SER A 108 2.00 23.35 -18.95
CA SER A 108 2.29 23.08 -20.35
C SER A 108 1.40 23.95 -21.28
N MET A 109 0.11 24.02 -20.98
CA MET A 109 -0.82 24.89 -21.75
C MET A 109 -0.46 26.38 -21.64
N LEU A 110 -0.14 26.87 -20.43
CA LEU A 110 0.28 28.25 -20.22
C LEU A 110 1.60 28.58 -20.96
N SER A 111 2.55 27.65 -20.92
CA SER A 111 3.83 27.78 -21.64
C SER A 111 3.58 27.86 -23.15
N SER A 112 2.75 26.98 -23.67
CA SER A 112 2.37 26.96 -25.09
C SER A 112 1.65 28.23 -25.52
N ALA A 113 0.73 28.73 -24.69
CA ALA A 113 0.04 30.00 -24.95
C ALA A 113 1.02 31.18 -25.05
N LYS A 114 2.04 31.22 -24.17
CA LYS A 114 3.13 32.22 -24.23
C LYS A 114 3.96 32.07 -25.51
N GLN A 115 4.27 30.84 -25.93
CA GLN A 115 4.97 30.56 -27.17
C GLN A 115 4.19 31.04 -28.41
N ILE A 116 2.89 30.72 -28.47
CA ILE A 116 1.99 31.17 -29.53
C ILE A 116 1.91 32.69 -29.55
N GLY A 117 1.84 33.33 -28.36
CA GLY A 117 1.88 34.81 -28.27
C GLY A 117 3.16 35.41 -28.85
N ARG A 118 4.32 34.86 -28.50
CA ARG A 118 5.62 35.30 -29.04
C ARG A 118 5.70 35.09 -30.55
N TYR A 119 5.25 33.94 -31.04
CA TYR A 119 5.20 33.63 -32.45
C TYR A 119 4.32 34.63 -33.23
N THR A 120 3.12 34.91 -32.73
CA THR A 120 2.20 35.87 -33.39
C THR A 120 2.73 37.28 -33.40
N MET A 121 3.43 37.71 -32.33
CA MET A 121 4.10 39.01 -32.28
C MET A 121 5.26 39.07 -33.32
N GLY A 122 6.10 38.03 -33.38
CA GLY A 122 7.20 37.93 -34.35
C GLY A 122 6.69 37.95 -35.81
N ALA A 123 5.63 37.16 -36.08
CA ALA A 123 5.00 37.15 -37.41
C ALA A 123 4.39 38.53 -37.79
N GLY A 124 3.80 39.22 -36.79
CA GLY A 124 3.29 40.57 -36.95
C GLY A 124 4.39 41.58 -37.30
N GLN A 125 5.56 41.50 -36.63
CA GLN A 125 6.74 42.31 -36.90
C GLN A 125 7.30 42.02 -38.30
N ALA A 126 7.43 40.75 -38.68
CA ALA A 126 7.87 40.36 -40.02
C ALA A 126 6.94 40.91 -41.11
N LYS A 127 5.64 40.82 -40.94
CA LYS A 127 4.63 41.40 -41.84
C LYS A 127 4.76 42.93 -41.94
N SER A 128 4.96 43.61 -40.81
CA SER A 128 5.12 45.06 -40.78
C SER A 128 6.41 45.49 -41.47
N SER A 129 7.50 44.78 -41.28
CA SER A 129 8.77 44.99 -41.94
C SER A 129 8.69 44.78 -43.47
N ALA A 130 7.99 43.71 -43.89
CA ALA A 130 7.70 43.45 -45.30
C ALA A 130 6.91 44.58 -45.95
N LYS A 131 5.86 45.07 -45.28
CA LYS A 131 5.07 46.23 -45.75
C LYS A 131 5.90 47.48 -45.87
N ALA A 132 6.74 47.79 -44.86
CA ALA A 132 7.63 48.97 -44.88
C ALA A 132 8.64 48.88 -46.02
N SER A 133 9.22 47.70 -46.26
CA SER A 133 10.17 47.51 -47.37
C SER A 133 9.54 47.61 -48.74
N MET A 134 8.33 47.16 -48.91
CA MET A 134 7.54 47.35 -50.15
C MET A 134 7.20 48.82 -50.38
N ALA A 135 6.77 49.53 -49.34
CA ALA A 135 6.49 50.97 -49.41
C ALA A 135 7.73 51.80 -49.79
N ALA A 136 8.89 51.47 -49.20
CA ALA A 136 10.17 52.13 -49.54
C ALA A 136 10.60 51.97 -51.01
N ARG A 137 10.12 50.89 -51.66
CA ARG A 137 10.32 50.64 -53.11
C ARG A 137 9.20 51.16 -54.00
N GLY A 138 8.27 51.92 -53.43
CA GLY A 138 7.16 52.49 -54.18
C GLY A 138 6.05 51.44 -54.54
N ILE A 139 6.11 50.25 -53.95
CA ILE A 139 5.13 49.21 -54.20
C ILE A 139 3.96 49.39 -53.23
N GLN A 140 2.77 49.56 -53.80
CA GLN A 140 1.53 49.69 -53.01
C GLN A 140 1.13 48.35 -52.44
N GLY A 141 1.28 48.13 -51.11
CA GLY A 141 1.15 46.84 -50.44
C GLY A 141 -0.25 46.27 -50.36
N GLY A 142 -1.24 46.88 -50.97
CA GLY A 142 -2.67 46.43 -50.97
C GLY A 142 -3.20 46.00 -52.32
N ILE A 143 -2.42 45.97 -53.39
CA ILE A 143 -2.85 45.70 -54.74
C ILE A 143 -1.88 44.73 -55.43
N GLY A 144 -2.39 43.81 -56.26
CA GLY A 144 -1.61 42.89 -57.08
C GLY A 144 -0.79 41.88 -56.26
N SER A 145 0.36 41.48 -56.76
CA SER A 145 1.20 40.44 -56.14
C SER A 145 1.69 40.80 -54.73
N ALA A 146 1.77 42.07 -54.39
CA ALA A 146 2.12 42.50 -53.02
C ALA A 146 1.02 42.18 -52.01
N ALA A 147 -0.26 42.27 -52.41
CA ALA A 147 -1.38 41.87 -51.58
C ALA A 147 -1.42 40.35 -51.39
N GLU A 148 -1.08 39.56 -52.41
CA GLU A 148 -1.00 38.09 -52.33
C GLU A 148 0.13 37.63 -51.37
N VAL A 149 1.28 38.26 -51.41
CA VAL A 149 2.38 37.96 -50.48
C VAL A 149 1.98 38.24 -49.03
N ILE A 150 1.33 39.38 -48.77
CA ILE A 150 0.87 39.74 -47.43
C ILE A 150 -0.26 38.79 -46.97
N GLY A 151 -1.16 38.39 -47.86
CA GLY A 151 -2.23 37.42 -47.59
C GLY A 151 -1.66 36.04 -47.29
N SER A 152 -0.68 35.56 -48.03
CA SER A 152 -0.02 34.28 -47.78
C SER A 152 0.70 34.26 -46.43
N MET A 153 1.37 35.37 -46.01
CA MET A 153 1.96 35.48 -44.68
C MET A 153 0.92 35.36 -43.57
N ASP A 154 -0.26 35.96 -43.75
CA ASP A 154 -1.35 35.83 -42.76
C ASP A 154 -1.88 34.40 -42.68
N LEU A 155 -2.05 33.75 -43.84
CA LEU A 155 -2.51 32.36 -43.91
C LEU A 155 -1.50 31.40 -43.20
N ILE A 156 -0.20 31.52 -43.54
CA ILE A 156 0.84 30.69 -42.93
C ILE A 156 0.88 30.89 -41.40
N LYS A 157 0.84 32.16 -40.96
CA LYS A 157 0.79 32.50 -39.54
C LYS A 157 -0.40 31.83 -38.85
N GLU A 158 -1.58 31.82 -39.47
CA GLU A 158 -2.78 31.22 -38.84
C GLU A 158 -2.69 29.71 -38.81
N ILE A 159 -2.21 29.06 -39.90
CA ILE A 159 -1.98 27.59 -39.92
C ILE A 159 -1.00 27.20 -38.85
N ASP A 160 0.13 27.89 -38.70
CA ASP A 160 1.15 27.61 -37.68
C ASP A 160 0.60 27.79 -36.28
N ARG A 161 -0.19 28.87 -36.04
CA ARG A 161 -0.86 29.13 -34.76
C ARG A 161 -1.81 27.99 -34.39
N MET A 162 -2.61 27.52 -35.35
CA MET A 162 -3.54 26.39 -35.14
C MET A 162 -2.78 25.10 -34.87
N THR A 163 -1.71 24.85 -35.62
CA THR A 163 -0.87 23.67 -35.44
C THR A 163 -0.20 23.66 -34.05
N MET A 164 0.37 24.80 -33.62
CA MET A 164 0.95 24.94 -32.28
C MET A 164 -0.12 24.73 -31.19
N SER A 165 -1.32 25.30 -31.37
CA SER A 165 -2.44 25.13 -30.45
C SER A 165 -2.87 23.66 -30.36
N ALA A 166 -3.06 22.97 -31.50
CA ALA A 166 -3.43 21.57 -31.53
C ALA A 166 -2.36 20.68 -30.85
N ASN A 167 -1.08 20.95 -31.09
CA ASN A 167 0.00 20.20 -30.45
C ASN A 167 0.04 20.43 -28.94
N SER A 168 -0.22 21.66 -28.48
CA SER A 168 -0.26 21.97 -27.05
C SER A 168 -1.40 21.24 -26.33
N VAL A 169 -2.58 21.16 -26.97
CA VAL A 169 -3.72 20.41 -26.44
C VAL A 169 -3.41 18.93 -26.35
N ARG A 170 -2.86 18.33 -27.42
CA ARG A 170 -2.46 16.91 -27.41
C ARG A 170 -1.45 16.59 -26.30
N GLN A 171 -0.47 17.48 -26.12
CA GLN A 171 0.53 17.33 -25.04
C GLN A 171 -0.13 17.42 -23.66
N ALA A 172 -1.00 18.39 -23.43
CA ALA A 172 -1.71 18.53 -22.16
C ALA A 172 -2.65 17.33 -21.90
N GLU A 173 -3.33 16.80 -22.94
CA GLU A 173 -4.16 15.59 -22.82
C GLU A 173 -3.34 14.35 -22.49
N SER A 174 -2.16 14.19 -23.07
CA SER A 174 -1.26 13.09 -22.71
C SER A 174 -0.89 13.11 -21.22
N ILE A 175 -0.60 14.29 -20.67
CA ILE A 175 -0.31 14.45 -19.25
C ILE A 175 -1.56 14.22 -18.38
N ARG A 176 -2.74 14.67 -18.84
CA ARG A 176 -4.01 14.39 -18.15
C ARG A 176 -4.35 12.90 -18.11
N ASN A 177 -4.06 12.18 -19.18
CA ASN A 177 -4.23 10.73 -19.21
C ASN A 177 -3.34 10.04 -18.19
N GLN A 178 -2.12 10.51 -17.99
CA GLN A 178 -1.26 10.04 -16.88
C GLN A 178 -1.88 10.38 -15.50
N ALA A 179 -2.42 11.58 -15.34
CA ALA A 179 -3.12 11.96 -14.10
C ALA A 179 -4.32 11.04 -13.81
N MET A 180 -5.09 10.68 -14.85
CA MET A 180 -6.19 9.72 -14.71
C MET A 180 -5.72 8.34 -14.31
N ASN A 181 -4.60 7.86 -14.85
CA ASN A 181 -4.02 6.57 -14.45
C ASN A 181 -3.61 6.58 -12.97
N TYR A 182 -2.96 7.64 -12.50
CA TYR A 182 -2.65 7.80 -11.07
C TYR A 182 -3.90 7.88 -10.20
N ARG A 183 -4.95 8.55 -10.66
CA ARG A 183 -6.23 8.62 -9.95
C ARG A 183 -6.89 7.24 -9.84
N ASN A 184 -6.91 6.48 -10.92
CA ASN A 184 -7.43 5.11 -10.92
C ASN A 184 -6.63 4.21 -9.97
N GLN A 185 -5.30 4.32 -9.98
CA GLN A 185 -4.45 3.60 -9.04
C GLN A 185 -4.73 4.00 -7.58
N SER A 186 -4.93 5.30 -7.31
CA SER A 186 -5.31 5.79 -5.99
C SER A 186 -6.62 5.16 -5.52
N ILE A 187 -7.66 5.16 -6.35
CA ILE A 187 -8.96 4.56 -6.04
C ILE A 187 -8.82 3.05 -5.77
N MET A 188 -8.11 2.32 -6.63
CA MET A 188 -7.90 0.88 -6.48
C MET A 188 -7.16 0.54 -5.18
N SER A 189 -6.10 1.29 -4.86
CA SER A 189 -5.35 1.11 -3.62
C SER A 189 -6.20 1.48 -2.40
N GLY A 190 -7.01 2.54 -2.48
CA GLY A 190 -7.95 2.92 -1.42
C GLY A 190 -8.98 1.83 -1.13
N LEU A 191 -9.64 1.29 -2.17
CA LEU A 191 -10.59 0.19 -2.04
C LEU A 191 -9.92 -1.07 -1.46
N SER A 192 -8.68 -1.36 -1.87
CA SER A 192 -7.91 -2.47 -1.30
C SER A 192 -7.63 -2.26 0.18
N ALA A 193 -7.27 -1.05 0.60
CA ALA A 193 -7.06 -0.70 2.00
C ALA A 193 -8.34 -0.88 2.82
N ASP A 194 -9.49 -0.43 2.32
CA ASP A 194 -10.78 -0.56 2.98
C ASP A 194 -11.20 -2.03 3.14
N ASN A 195 -10.98 -2.85 2.09
CA ASN A 195 -11.24 -4.29 2.14
C ASN A 195 -10.36 -4.99 3.19
N LEU A 196 -9.08 -4.64 3.25
CA LEU A 196 -8.15 -5.19 4.24
C LEU A 196 -8.54 -4.78 5.67
N ASN A 197 -8.95 -3.53 5.87
CA ASN A 197 -9.43 -3.03 7.16
C ASN A 197 -10.73 -3.74 7.58
N THR A 198 -11.67 -3.92 6.66
CA THR A 198 -12.91 -4.65 6.89
C THR A 198 -12.60 -6.10 7.27
N THR A 199 -11.74 -6.77 6.49
CA THR A 199 -11.31 -8.15 6.78
C THR A 199 -10.60 -8.24 8.13
N ALA A 200 -9.73 -7.31 8.47
CA ALA A 200 -9.09 -7.24 9.78
C ALA A 200 -10.11 -7.07 10.91
N GLY A 201 -11.21 -6.33 10.67
CA GLY A 201 -12.31 -6.13 11.61
C GLY A 201 -13.14 -7.40 11.86
N THR A 202 -13.25 -8.28 10.87
CA THR A 202 -13.97 -9.56 11.02
C THR A 202 -13.18 -10.61 11.82
N ILE A 203 -11.87 -10.48 11.90
CA ILE A 203 -11.03 -11.37 12.72
C ILE A 203 -11.21 -10.99 14.18
N SER A 204 -12.00 -11.78 14.91
CA SER A 204 -12.16 -11.65 16.36
C SER A 204 -11.20 -12.62 17.07
N PRO A 205 -10.17 -12.11 17.79
CA PRO A 205 -9.29 -12.96 18.58
C PRO A 205 -10.03 -13.77 19.65
N TYR A 206 -11.14 -13.24 20.14
CA TYR A 206 -11.96 -13.89 21.16
C TYR A 206 -12.77 -15.06 20.60
N MET A 207 -13.17 -15.03 19.33
CA MET A 207 -13.89 -16.14 18.68
C MET A 207 -13.01 -17.38 18.54
N GLY A 208 -11.74 -17.22 18.14
CA GLY A 208 -10.78 -18.32 18.10
C GLY A 208 -10.53 -18.95 19.47
N MET A 209 -10.42 -18.12 20.50
CA MET A 209 -10.26 -18.55 21.88
C MET A 209 -11.49 -19.32 22.39
N SER A 210 -12.71 -18.82 22.16
CA SER A 210 -13.95 -19.47 22.62
C SER A 210 -14.18 -20.82 21.93
N THR A 211 -13.93 -20.93 20.63
CA THR A 211 -14.03 -22.21 19.89
C THR A 211 -13.02 -23.23 20.39
N SER A 212 -11.80 -22.81 20.65
CA SER A 212 -10.74 -23.66 21.19
C SER A 212 -11.08 -24.18 22.58
N LEU A 213 -11.62 -23.33 23.46
CA LEU A 213 -12.10 -23.73 24.80
C LEU A 213 -13.27 -24.70 24.74
N LEU A 214 -14.25 -24.45 23.87
CA LEU A 214 -15.42 -25.34 23.70
C LEU A 214 -15.00 -26.71 23.16
N THR A 215 -14.10 -26.76 22.17
CA THR A 215 -13.58 -28.02 21.63
C THR A 215 -12.80 -28.81 22.69
N SER A 216 -12.01 -28.11 23.50
CA SER A 216 -11.25 -28.72 24.58
C SER A 216 -12.18 -29.23 25.72
N ALA A 217 -13.21 -28.47 26.07
CA ALA A 217 -14.22 -28.91 27.07
C ALA A 217 -14.96 -30.16 26.58
N ALA A 218 -15.33 -30.21 25.28
CA ALA A 218 -15.97 -31.38 24.68
C ALA A 218 -15.07 -32.63 24.72
N SER A 219 -13.77 -32.46 24.42
CA SER A 219 -12.80 -33.59 24.48
C SER A 219 -12.58 -34.10 25.90
N ILE A 220 -12.54 -33.20 26.89
CA ILE A 220 -12.46 -33.57 28.31
C ILE A 220 -13.71 -34.35 28.73
N GLY A 221 -14.91 -33.89 28.36
CA GLY A 221 -16.17 -34.55 28.65
C GLY A 221 -16.25 -35.95 28.04
N GLN A 222 -15.78 -36.13 26.79
CA GLN A 222 -15.74 -37.46 26.16
C GLN A 222 -14.75 -38.41 26.83
N ASN A 223 -13.58 -37.91 27.23
CA ASN A 223 -12.61 -38.74 27.94
C ASN A 223 -13.11 -39.15 29.32
N TRP A 224 -13.76 -38.25 30.04
CA TRP A 224 -14.38 -38.55 31.32
C TRP A 224 -15.49 -39.59 31.17
N ALA A 225 -16.37 -39.46 30.17
CA ALA A 225 -17.42 -40.44 29.89
C ALA A 225 -16.87 -41.82 29.51
N ARG A 226 -15.73 -41.89 28.81
CA ARG A 226 -15.03 -43.15 28.49
C ARG A 226 -14.46 -43.80 29.74
N ASN A 227 -13.79 -43.04 30.60
CA ASN A 227 -13.21 -43.57 31.83
C ASN A 227 -14.30 -44.12 32.77
N ASN A 228 -15.42 -43.41 32.95
CA ASN A 228 -16.54 -43.91 33.74
C ASN A 228 -17.14 -45.24 33.22
N ARG A 229 -17.15 -45.44 31.86
CA ARG A 229 -17.59 -46.72 31.28
C ARG A 229 -16.60 -47.85 31.57
N ILE A 230 -15.33 -47.55 31.52
CA ILE A 230 -14.27 -48.52 31.82
C ILE A 230 -14.34 -48.94 33.29
N ASP A 231 -14.54 -47.99 34.22
CA ASP A 231 -14.70 -48.26 35.63
C ASP A 231 -15.94 -49.12 35.92
N GLN A 232 -17.07 -48.89 35.26
CA GLN A 232 -18.27 -49.70 35.33
C GLN A 232 -18.04 -51.13 34.83
N LEU A 233 -17.29 -51.29 33.72
CA LEU A 233 -16.97 -52.63 33.20
C LEU A 233 -16.01 -53.39 34.10
N ILE A 234 -15.07 -52.74 34.73
CA ILE A 234 -14.14 -53.34 35.71
C ILE A 234 -14.95 -53.80 36.96
N ALA A 235 -15.83 -52.93 37.46
CA ALA A 235 -16.66 -53.25 38.61
C ALA A 235 -17.63 -54.45 38.31
N ALA A 236 -18.22 -54.49 37.13
CA ALA A 236 -19.07 -55.61 36.69
C ALA A 236 -18.28 -56.93 36.56
N ASN A 237 -17.04 -56.87 36.07
CA ASN A 237 -16.22 -58.08 35.93
C ASN A 237 -15.65 -58.60 37.26
N SER A 238 -15.47 -57.75 38.27
CA SER A 238 -15.05 -58.14 39.61
C SER A 238 -16.16 -58.82 40.38
N SER A 239 -17.41 -58.45 40.16
CA SER A 239 -18.57 -59.08 40.80
C SER A 239 -18.92 -60.48 40.27
N VAL A 240 -18.43 -60.88 39.09
CA VAL A 240 -18.60 -62.21 38.49
C VAL A 240 -17.59 -63.25 39.04
N ARG A 241 -16.49 -62.75 39.65
CA ARG A 241 -15.43 -63.63 40.19
C ARG A 241 -15.49 -63.91 41.66
N SER A 242 -16.44 -63.36 42.40
CA SER A 242 -16.75 -63.64 43.79
C SER A 242 -17.92 -64.62 43.91
#